data_fa18b54ccd1a42d071e7ff4b1f816511
#
_entry.id   fa18b54ccd1a42d071e7ff4b1f816511
#
_cell.length_a   1.000
_cell.length_b   1.000
_cell.length_c   1.000
_cell.angle_alpha   90.00
_cell.angle_beta   90.00
_cell.angle_gamma   90.00
#
_symmetry.space_group_name_H-M   'P 1'
#
loop_
_entity.id
_entity.type
_entity.pdbx_description
1 polymer ?
#
loop_
_entity_poly.entity_id
_entity_poly.type
_entity_poly.pdbx_seq_one_letter_code
_entity_poly.pdbx_strand_id
1 'polypeptide(L)'
;MKTLKKLLFIIMAVAVLAMPVFGVQAAENDIPVTEQLGVSPTPSPVPIRELVTKGNKIYYYYKGKMVKNKWKRYNGYKYYFGANGNAVRGGQRINNVVYVFDEKGRLFENKQNKIVKSGSNIYHIRTEHGRASIGYFIYKNNLYYADPKGRLYQKKSRQNGQLYFTN
;
A
#
# COMPACT_ATOMS: atom_id res chain seq x y z
N MET A 1 1.82 33.02 31.88
CA MET A 1 2.28 32.14 32.98
C MET A 1 2.59 30.77 32.38
N LYS A 2 3.84 30.36 32.50
CA LYS A 2 4.44 29.14 31.91
C LYS A 2 4.20 27.97 32.86
N THR A 3 3.65 26.88 32.41
CA THR A 3 3.67 25.62 33.14
C THR A 3 4.35 24.53 32.29
N LEU A 4 5.57 24.29 32.70
CA LEU A 4 6.50 23.26 32.23
C LEU A 4 6.07 21.91 32.82
N LYS A 5 5.65 20.94 32.00
CA LYS A 5 5.41 19.56 32.47
C LYS A 5 6.69 18.74 32.31
N LYS A 6 7.25 18.36 33.46
CA LYS A 6 8.44 17.54 33.64
C LYS A 6 8.21 16.12 33.13
N LEU A 7 9.11 15.68 32.29
CA LEU A 7 9.23 14.29 31.83
C LEU A 7 9.96 13.48 32.90
N LEU A 8 9.30 12.47 33.46
CA LEU A 8 9.85 11.57 34.45
C LEU A 8 10.45 10.33 33.75
N PHE A 9 11.78 10.25 33.74
CA PHE A 9 12.50 9.04 33.31
C PHE A 9 12.55 8.06 34.48
N ILE A 10 11.95 6.88 34.31
CA ILE A 10 12.13 5.74 35.21
C ILE A 10 13.24 4.87 34.63
N ILE A 11 14.37 4.87 35.31
CA ILE A 11 15.50 3.96 35.07
C ILE A 11 15.21 2.70 35.87
N MET A 12 14.98 1.57 35.14
CA MET A 12 14.94 0.23 35.74
C MET A 12 16.36 -0.33 35.77
N ALA A 13 16.92 -0.45 36.97
CA ALA A 13 18.17 -1.16 37.21
C ALA A 13 17.95 -2.67 37.13
N VAL A 14 18.67 -3.35 36.23
CA VAL A 14 18.72 -4.80 36.16
C VAL A 14 19.80 -5.29 37.13
N ALA A 15 19.39 -5.99 38.18
CA ALA A 15 20.28 -6.70 39.07
C ALA A 15 20.76 -8.01 38.45
N VAL A 16 22.06 -8.13 38.21
CA VAL A 16 22.70 -9.37 37.79
C VAL A 16 22.98 -10.22 39.04
N LEU A 17 22.27 -11.32 39.19
CA LEU A 17 22.57 -12.33 40.20
C LEU A 17 23.63 -13.28 39.64
N ALA A 18 24.83 -13.27 40.22
CA ALA A 18 25.89 -14.21 40.02
C ALA A 18 25.56 -15.56 40.70
N MET A 19 25.51 -16.64 39.95
CA MET A 19 25.42 -18.00 40.47
C MET A 19 26.80 -18.65 40.52
N PRO A 20 27.13 -19.40 41.59
CA PRO A 20 28.44 -20.07 41.67
C PRO A 20 28.57 -21.27 40.74
N VAL A 21 29.74 -21.35 40.13
CA VAL A 21 30.16 -22.49 39.29
C VAL A 21 30.54 -23.64 40.20
N PHE A 22 29.80 -24.76 40.16
CA PHE A 22 30.25 -26.02 40.67
C PHE A 22 30.98 -26.77 39.52
N GLY A 23 32.27 -26.97 39.74
CA GLY A 23 33.09 -27.82 38.91
C GLY A 23 32.70 -29.30 39.08
N VAL A 24 32.47 -29.98 37.95
CA VAL A 24 32.40 -31.41 37.86
C VAL A 24 33.49 -31.89 36.90
N GLN A 25 34.33 -32.72 37.43
CA GLN A 25 35.53 -33.33 36.84
C GLN A 25 35.17 -34.37 35.77
N ALA A 26 36.03 -34.48 34.79
CA ALA A 26 35.91 -35.31 33.62
C ALA A 26 35.72 -36.81 33.92
N ALA A 27 34.88 -37.45 33.11
CA ALA A 27 34.99 -38.84 32.74
C ALA A 27 35.01 -38.90 31.21
N GLU A 28 36.17 -39.27 30.72
CA GLU A 28 36.45 -39.59 29.33
C GLU A 28 35.73 -40.91 29.02
N ASN A 29 34.68 -40.86 28.19
CA ASN A 29 34.13 -42.05 27.56
C ASN A 29 33.89 -41.73 26.09
N ASP A 30 34.63 -42.44 25.27
CA ASP A 30 34.45 -42.57 23.83
C ASP A 30 32.99 -42.82 23.47
N ILE A 31 32.38 -41.84 22.79
CA ILE A 31 31.08 -42.04 22.13
C ILE A 31 31.34 -42.00 20.62
N PRO A 32 30.93 -43.01 19.87
CA PRO A 32 31.13 -43.04 18.43
C PRO A 32 30.41 -41.90 17.74
N VAL A 33 31.08 -41.34 16.73
CA VAL A 33 30.57 -40.29 15.84
C VAL A 33 29.23 -40.76 15.26
N THR A 34 28.16 -40.29 15.88
CA THR A 34 26.82 -40.43 15.28
C THR A 34 26.70 -39.39 14.17
N GLU A 35 26.58 -39.91 12.97
CA GLU A 35 26.25 -39.25 11.74
C GLU A 35 25.26 -38.10 11.98
N GLN A 36 25.73 -36.88 11.76
CA GLN A 36 24.82 -35.70 11.74
C GLN A 36 23.83 -35.91 10.60
N LEU A 37 22.65 -36.43 10.93
CA LEU A 37 21.49 -36.36 10.07
C LEU A 37 21.29 -34.88 9.74
N GLY A 38 21.56 -34.56 8.47
CA GLY A 38 21.38 -33.23 7.94
C GLY A 38 19.95 -32.72 8.25
N VAL A 39 19.87 -31.82 9.19
CA VAL A 39 18.60 -31.07 9.43
C VAL A 39 18.36 -30.30 8.18
N SER A 40 17.50 -30.84 7.31
CA SER A 40 16.97 -30.12 6.16
C SER A 40 16.39 -28.79 6.68
N PRO A 41 16.76 -27.63 6.13
CA PRO A 41 16.27 -26.39 6.63
C PRO A 41 14.73 -26.42 6.57
N THR A 42 14.11 -26.33 7.74
CA THR A 42 12.64 -26.21 7.85
C THR A 42 12.20 -25.07 6.93
N PRO A 43 11.32 -25.30 5.94
CA PRO A 43 10.91 -24.25 5.02
C PRO A 43 10.31 -23.10 5.82
N SER A 44 10.88 -21.91 5.61
CA SER A 44 10.39 -20.67 6.24
C SER A 44 8.88 -20.56 5.99
N PRO A 45 8.04 -20.25 7.00
CA PRO A 45 6.60 -20.22 6.82
C PRO A 45 6.24 -19.23 5.71
N VAL A 46 5.56 -19.71 4.67
CA VAL A 46 5.12 -18.88 3.54
C VAL A 46 4.19 -17.80 4.08
N PRO A 47 4.48 -16.51 3.86
CA PRO A 47 3.65 -15.45 4.39
C PRO A 47 2.20 -15.60 3.89
N ILE A 48 1.24 -15.56 4.81
CA ILE A 48 -0.19 -15.74 4.51
C ILE A 48 -0.69 -14.63 3.59
N ARG A 49 -0.08 -13.43 3.69
CA ARG A 49 -0.41 -12.24 2.88
C ARG A 49 0.85 -11.55 2.45
N GLU A 50 1.01 -11.35 1.15
CA GLU A 50 2.22 -10.77 0.58
C GLU A 50 1.91 -9.83 -0.56
N LEU A 51 2.59 -8.67 -0.59
CA LEU A 51 2.61 -7.75 -1.72
C LEU A 51 3.97 -7.88 -2.42
N VAL A 52 3.97 -8.37 -3.65
CA VAL A 52 5.18 -8.66 -4.42
C VAL A 52 5.30 -7.68 -5.57
N THR A 53 6.47 -7.05 -5.72
CA THR A 53 6.78 -6.19 -6.88
C THR A 53 7.65 -6.97 -7.87
N LYS A 54 7.21 -7.03 -9.12
CA LYS A 54 7.97 -7.62 -10.24
C LYS A 54 8.08 -6.58 -11.35
N GLY A 55 9.27 -6.03 -11.54
CA GLY A 55 9.49 -4.86 -12.40
C GLY A 55 8.62 -3.68 -11.92
N ASN A 56 7.83 -3.13 -12.81
CA ASN A 56 6.90 -2.04 -12.48
C ASN A 56 5.50 -2.53 -12.04
N LYS A 57 5.28 -3.81 -11.88
CA LYS A 57 3.97 -4.41 -11.52
C LYS A 57 3.96 -4.86 -10.08
N ILE A 58 2.81 -4.71 -9.41
CA ILE A 58 2.60 -5.07 -8.01
C ILE A 58 1.49 -6.13 -7.97
N TYR A 59 1.75 -7.23 -7.29
CA TYR A 59 0.85 -8.37 -7.14
C TYR A 59 0.57 -8.61 -5.66
N TYR A 60 -0.58 -9.18 -5.36
CA TYR A 60 -0.94 -9.61 -4.02
C TYR A 60 -1.17 -11.11 -3.97
N TYR A 61 -0.51 -11.76 -3.05
CA TYR A 61 -0.67 -13.19 -2.80
C TYR A 61 -1.37 -13.40 -1.45
N TYR A 62 -2.23 -14.38 -1.43
CA TYR A 62 -2.89 -14.86 -0.23
C TYR A 62 -2.74 -16.39 -0.17
N LYS A 63 -2.08 -16.91 0.88
CA LYS A 63 -1.75 -18.34 1.02
C LYS A 63 -1.10 -18.90 -0.28
N GLY A 64 -0.10 -18.21 -0.81
CA GLY A 64 0.63 -18.58 -2.02
C GLY A 64 -0.14 -18.42 -3.34
N LYS A 65 -1.42 -18.04 -3.32
CA LYS A 65 -2.23 -17.86 -4.53
C LYS A 65 -2.35 -16.39 -4.91
N MET A 66 -2.08 -16.07 -6.18
CA MET A 66 -2.23 -14.71 -6.72
C MET A 66 -3.69 -14.27 -6.74
N VAL A 67 -3.96 -13.10 -6.19
CA VAL A 67 -5.30 -12.50 -6.15
C VAL A 67 -5.56 -11.75 -7.46
N LYS A 68 -6.75 -11.96 -8.06
CA LYS A 68 -7.22 -11.30 -9.29
C LYS A 68 -8.64 -10.78 -9.11
N ASN A 69 -8.99 -9.70 -9.82
CA ASN A 69 -10.33 -9.08 -9.85
C ASN A 69 -10.91 -8.80 -8.46
N LYS A 70 -10.05 -8.41 -7.50
CA LYS A 70 -10.47 -8.21 -6.11
C LYS A 70 -9.82 -6.99 -5.47
N TRP A 71 -10.57 -6.35 -4.60
CA TRP A 71 -10.07 -5.37 -3.66
C TRP A 71 -9.30 -6.04 -2.53
N LYS A 72 -8.17 -5.46 -2.14
CA LYS A 72 -7.40 -5.85 -0.96
C LYS A 72 -6.86 -4.62 -0.23
N ARG A 73 -6.74 -4.75 1.08
CA ARG A 73 -6.07 -3.78 1.93
C ARG A 73 -4.77 -4.39 2.44
N TYR A 74 -3.68 -3.63 2.31
CA TYR A 74 -2.36 -4.06 2.77
C TYR A 74 -1.60 -2.85 3.30
N ASN A 75 -1.04 -2.96 4.51
CA ASN A 75 -0.32 -1.88 5.20
C ASN A 75 -1.06 -0.53 5.17
N GLY A 76 -2.36 -0.55 5.49
CA GLY A 76 -3.21 0.65 5.54
C GLY A 76 -3.72 1.15 4.19
N TYR A 77 -3.18 0.70 3.06
CA TYR A 77 -3.59 1.12 1.73
C TYR A 77 -4.56 0.14 1.07
N LYS A 78 -5.47 0.67 0.27
CA LYS A 78 -6.43 -0.12 -0.50
C LYS A 78 -5.99 -0.21 -1.96
N TYR A 79 -6.05 -1.41 -2.52
CA TYR A 79 -5.66 -1.75 -3.88
C TYR A 79 -6.79 -2.48 -4.59
N TYR A 80 -6.81 -2.41 -5.92
CA TYR A 80 -7.58 -3.32 -6.75
C TYR A 80 -6.62 -4.09 -7.66
N PHE A 81 -6.70 -5.41 -7.63
CA PHE A 81 -5.91 -6.29 -8.48
C PHE A 81 -6.78 -6.71 -9.66
N GLY A 82 -6.36 -6.33 -10.87
CA GLY A 82 -7.10 -6.59 -12.10
C GLY A 82 -7.07 -8.05 -12.55
N ALA A 83 -7.57 -8.32 -13.75
CA ALA A 83 -7.65 -9.67 -14.32
C ALA A 83 -6.28 -10.38 -14.40
N ASN A 84 -5.22 -9.63 -14.67
CA ASN A 84 -3.85 -10.16 -14.72
C ASN A 84 -3.18 -10.24 -13.33
N GLY A 85 -3.90 -9.93 -12.23
CA GLY A 85 -3.42 -9.96 -10.87
C GLY A 85 -2.52 -8.78 -10.47
N ASN A 86 -2.18 -7.86 -11.37
CA ASN A 86 -1.43 -6.67 -11.00
C ASN A 86 -2.33 -5.56 -10.42
N ALA A 87 -1.80 -4.80 -9.48
CA ALA A 87 -2.47 -3.61 -8.96
C ALA A 87 -2.69 -2.61 -10.08
N VAL A 88 -3.90 -2.09 -10.20
CA VAL A 88 -4.27 -1.08 -11.19
C VAL A 88 -3.77 0.30 -10.78
N ARG A 89 -3.61 1.21 -11.75
CA ARG A 89 -3.12 2.58 -11.56
C ARG A 89 -3.96 3.58 -12.34
N GLY A 90 -3.91 4.84 -11.93
CA GLY A 90 -4.69 5.89 -12.56
C GLY A 90 -6.19 5.69 -12.42
N GLY A 91 -6.97 6.25 -13.35
CA GLY A 91 -8.42 6.09 -13.36
C GLY A 91 -8.84 4.73 -13.90
N GLN A 92 -9.55 3.95 -13.09
CA GLN A 92 -10.04 2.62 -13.44
C GLN A 92 -11.52 2.48 -13.17
N ARG A 93 -12.27 1.97 -14.14
CA ARG A 93 -13.69 1.65 -13.99
C ARG A 93 -13.85 0.26 -13.38
N ILE A 94 -14.43 0.20 -12.21
CA ILE A 94 -14.69 -1.03 -11.46
C ILE A 94 -16.17 -1.00 -11.07
N ASN A 95 -16.95 -1.98 -11.51
CA ASN A 95 -18.42 -2.04 -11.28
C ASN A 95 -19.11 -0.69 -11.58
N ASN A 96 -18.88 -0.15 -12.79
CA ASN A 96 -19.44 1.12 -13.28
C ASN A 96 -19.04 2.39 -12.52
N VAL A 97 -18.14 2.30 -11.54
CA VAL A 97 -17.59 3.45 -10.80
C VAL A 97 -16.13 3.65 -11.18
N VAL A 98 -15.74 4.90 -11.45
CA VAL A 98 -14.34 5.23 -11.70
C VAL A 98 -13.66 5.53 -10.38
N TYR A 99 -12.61 4.76 -10.07
CA TYR A 99 -11.73 4.94 -8.93
C TYR A 99 -10.35 5.41 -9.41
N VAL A 100 -9.64 6.18 -8.59
CA VAL A 100 -8.32 6.69 -8.94
C VAL A 100 -7.27 6.11 -8.01
N PHE A 101 -6.22 5.56 -8.61
CA PHE A 101 -5.08 4.96 -7.90
C PHE A 101 -3.81 5.75 -8.22
N ASP A 102 -2.88 5.79 -7.27
CA ASP A 102 -1.57 6.39 -7.48
C ASP A 102 -0.64 5.46 -8.33
N GLU A 103 0.59 5.90 -8.56
CA GLU A 103 1.59 5.13 -9.32
C GLU A 103 2.07 3.86 -8.60
N LYS A 104 1.82 3.75 -7.29
CA LYS A 104 2.06 2.54 -6.49
C LYS A 104 0.82 1.64 -6.41
N GLY A 105 -0.25 1.95 -7.16
CA GLY A 105 -1.51 1.20 -7.17
C GLY A 105 -2.37 1.41 -5.94
N ARG A 106 -2.09 2.40 -5.09
CA ARG A 106 -2.85 2.71 -3.89
C ARG A 106 -4.03 3.61 -4.24
N LEU A 107 -5.23 3.26 -3.77
CA LEU A 107 -6.43 4.10 -3.96
C LEU A 107 -6.25 5.45 -3.26
N PHE A 108 -6.64 6.53 -3.92
CA PHE A 108 -6.70 7.87 -3.31
C PHE A 108 -7.89 7.99 -2.36
N GLU A 109 -7.86 7.25 -1.26
CA GLU A 109 -8.83 7.41 -0.16
C GLU A 109 -8.57 8.73 0.59
N ASN A 110 -9.60 9.26 1.24
CA ASN A 110 -9.54 10.47 2.08
C ASN A 110 -8.99 11.71 1.35
N LYS A 111 -9.18 11.76 0.02
CA LYS A 111 -8.81 12.91 -0.84
C LYS A 111 -10.05 13.57 -1.45
N GLN A 112 -11.18 13.49 -0.74
CA GLN A 112 -12.42 14.09 -1.20
C GLN A 112 -12.24 15.55 -1.58
N ASN A 113 -12.90 15.92 -2.69
CA ASN A 113 -12.89 17.28 -3.24
C ASN A 113 -11.47 17.84 -3.48
N LYS A 114 -10.57 16.99 -3.99
CA LYS A 114 -9.19 17.36 -4.33
C LYS A 114 -8.82 16.94 -5.75
N ILE A 115 -7.97 17.74 -6.37
CA ILE A 115 -7.29 17.35 -7.61
C ILE A 115 -6.01 16.60 -7.25
N VAL A 116 -5.80 15.45 -7.89
CA VAL A 116 -4.63 14.58 -7.69
C VAL A 116 -4.00 14.25 -9.04
N LYS A 117 -2.71 13.91 -9.02
CA LYS A 117 -1.97 13.44 -10.21
C LYS A 117 -1.64 11.95 -10.06
N SER A 118 -1.79 11.20 -11.15
CA SER A 118 -1.30 9.83 -11.26
C SER A 118 -0.74 9.63 -12.66
N GLY A 119 0.57 9.38 -12.75
CA GLY A 119 1.32 9.42 -14.00
C GLY A 119 1.24 10.81 -14.64
N SER A 120 0.98 10.86 -15.93
CA SER A 120 0.76 12.10 -16.68
C SER A 120 -0.65 12.68 -16.53
N ASN A 121 -1.59 11.94 -15.94
CA ASN A 121 -2.99 12.34 -15.88
C ASN A 121 -3.36 13.00 -14.55
N ILE A 122 -4.35 13.88 -14.62
CA ILE A 122 -4.91 14.62 -13.49
C ILE A 122 -6.37 14.19 -13.29
N TYR A 123 -6.79 14.08 -12.03
CA TYR A 123 -8.11 13.60 -11.63
C TYR A 123 -8.71 14.47 -10.54
N HIS A 124 -10.02 14.64 -10.51
CA HIS A 124 -10.73 15.19 -9.36
C HIS A 124 -11.36 14.07 -8.55
N ILE A 125 -10.97 13.96 -7.28
CA ILE A 125 -11.54 12.98 -6.36
C ILE A 125 -12.83 13.54 -5.77
N ARG A 126 -13.96 12.97 -6.17
CA ARG A 126 -15.29 13.44 -5.77
C ARG A 126 -15.69 13.02 -4.36
N THR A 127 -15.26 11.83 -3.94
CA THR A 127 -15.66 11.27 -2.64
C THR A 127 -14.45 10.78 -1.85
N GLU A 128 -14.61 10.64 -0.54
CA GLU A 128 -13.61 10.06 0.37
C GLU A 128 -13.18 8.63 -0.01
N HIS A 129 -14.02 7.91 -0.76
CA HIS A 129 -13.73 6.56 -1.21
C HIS A 129 -12.91 6.49 -2.51
N GLY A 130 -12.27 7.58 -2.92
CA GLY A 130 -11.40 7.61 -4.10
C GLY A 130 -12.13 7.56 -5.45
N ARG A 131 -13.44 7.92 -5.48
CA ARG A 131 -14.23 7.98 -6.72
C ARG A 131 -13.92 9.27 -7.47
N ALA A 132 -13.67 9.15 -8.78
CA ALA A 132 -13.44 10.30 -9.64
C ALA A 132 -14.74 11.02 -10.04
N SER A 133 -14.63 12.30 -10.35
CA SER A 133 -15.60 12.99 -11.20
C SER A 133 -15.49 12.52 -12.64
N ILE A 134 -16.60 12.44 -13.35
CA ILE A 134 -16.70 12.20 -14.80
C ILE A 134 -17.69 13.17 -15.39
N GLY A 135 -17.52 13.53 -16.67
CA GLY A 135 -18.34 14.55 -17.33
C GLY A 135 -18.03 15.96 -16.82
N TYR A 136 -18.99 16.84 -16.95
CA TYR A 136 -18.90 18.22 -16.48
C TYR A 136 -19.14 18.32 -14.98
N PHE A 137 -18.32 19.12 -14.29
CA PHE A 137 -18.48 19.41 -12.86
C PHE A 137 -17.84 20.77 -12.50
N ILE A 138 -18.28 21.34 -11.39
CA ILE A 138 -17.73 22.58 -10.85
C ILE A 138 -16.79 22.24 -9.68
N TYR A 139 -15.60 22.84 -9.71
CA TYR A 139 -14.65 22.78 -8.62
C TYR A 139 -14.01 24.15 -8.41
N LYS A 140 -14.10 24.70 -7.18
CA LYS A 140 -13.62 26.05 -6.83
C LYS A 140 -14.09 27.10 -7.83
N ASN A 141 -15.39 27.14 -8.10
CA ASN A 141 -16.08 28.04 -9.02
C ASN A 141 -15.62 27.98 -10.49
N ASN A 142 -14.90 26.94 -10.89
CA ASN A 142 -14.50 26.70 -12.27
C ASN A 142 -15.17 25.46 -12.84
N LEU A 143 -15.58 25.55 -14.10
CA LEU A 143 -16.10 24.41 -14.85
C LEU A 143 -14.93 23.56 -15.34
N TYR A 144 -15.04 22.25 -15.12
CA TYR A 144 -14.11 21.21 -15.57
C TYR A 144 -14.86 20.15 -16.36
N TYR A 145 -14.11 19.42 -17.17
CA TYR A 145 -14.59 18.22 -17.83
C TYR A 145 -13.59 17.08 -17.58
N ALA A 146 -14.13 15.90 -17.20
CA ALA A 146 -13.38 14.68 -17.08
C ALA A 146 -13.92 13.60 -18.04
N ASP A 147 -13.01 12.87 -18.69
CA ASP A 147 -13.38 11.80 -19.59
C ASP A 147 -14.01 10.59 -18.86
N PRO A 148 -14.50 9.56 -19.58
CA PRO A 148 -15.08 8.37 -18.96
C PRO A 148 -14.12 7.56 -18.07
N LYS A 149 -12.80 7.82 -18.11
CA LYS A 149 -11.79 7.28 -17.20
C LYS A 149 -11.47 8.23 -16.04
N GLY A 150 -12.17 9.37 -15.93
CA GLY A 150 -11.98 10.39 -14.91
C GLY A 150 -10.79 11.32 -15.14
N ARG A 151 -10.12 11.27 -16.30
CA ARG A 151 -8.97 12.14 -16.61
C ARG A 151 -9.47 13.54 -16.92
N LEU A 152 -8.92 14.56 -16.27
CA LEU A 152 -9.26 15.96 -16.53
C LEU A 152 -8.61 16.43 -17.84
N TYR A 153 -9.39 17.15 -18.62
CA TYR A 153 -8.87 17.92 -19.74
C TYR A 153 -8.16 19.17 -19.22
N GLN A 154 -6.96 19.42 -19.70
CA GLN A 154 -6.09 20.48 -19.17
C GLN A 154 -6.29 21.82 -19.88
N LYS A 155 -6.77 21.82 -21.12
CA LYS A 155 -6.97 23.01 -21.92
C LYS A 155 -8.46 23.30 -22.13
N LYS A 156 -8.81 24.58 -22.07
CA LYS A 156 -10.14 25.11 -22.38
C LYS A 156 -9.99 26.09 -23.52
N SER A 157 -10.84 26.00 -24.53
CA SER A 157 -10.96 27.00 -25.58
C SER A 157 -12.42 27.35 -25.83
N ARG A 158 -12.71 28.54 -26.27
CA ARG A 158 -14.05 28.93 -26.75
C ARG A 158 -13.98 29.12 -28.26
N GLN A 159 -14.91 28.50 -28.98
CA GLN A 159 -15.12 28.69 -30.39
C GLN A 159 -16.62 28.92 -30.61
N ASN A 160 -17.00 29.98 -31.27
CA ASN A 160 -18.40 30.36 -31.56
C ASN A 160 -19.30 30.29 -30.30
N GLY A 161 -18.79 30.79 -29.15
CA GLY A 161 -19.51 30.79 -27.89
C GLY A 161 -19.53 29.44 -27.14
N GLN A 162 -19.17 28.35 -27.77
CA GLN A 162 -19.06 27.02 -27.14
C GLN A 162 -17.72 26.81 -26.46
N LEU A 163 -17.78 26.14 -25.31
CA LEU A 163 -16.59 25.78 -24.54
C LEU A 163 -16.09 24.37 -24.91
N TYR A 164 -14.85 24.27 -25.33
CA TYR A 164 -14.19 23.03 -25.69
C TYR A 164 -13.10 22.71 -24.66
N PHE A 165 -12.93 21.42 -24.38
CA PHE A 165 -11.88 20.88 -23.53
C PHE A 165 -10.98 19.98 -24.35
N THR A 166 -9.67 20.19 -24.29
CA THR A 166 -8.67 19.37 -25.01
C THR A 166 -7.58 18.87 -24.06
N ASN A 167 -6.94 17.78 -24.43
CA ASN A 167 -5.77 17.27 -23.72
C ASN A 167 -4.49 18.00 -24.12
#